data_b59f5db65b9b96300bacf405c072e3c1
#
_entry.id   b59f5db65b9b96300bacf405c072e3c1
#
_cell.length_a   1.000
_cell.length_b   1.000
_cell.length_c   1.000
_cell.angle_alpha   90.00
_cell.angle_beta   90.00
_cell.angle_gamma   90.00
#
_symmetry.space_group_name_H-M   'P 1'
#
loop_
_entity.id
_entity.type
_entity.pdbx_description
1 polymer ?
#
loop_
_entity_poly.entity_id
_entity_poly.type
_entity_poly.pdbx_seq_one_letter_code
_entity_poly.pdbx_strand_id
1 'polypeptide(L)'
;MYRGDDILKIYDQDLNNIGRATREEVHTQGLLHQVAHVWMFQPKEDDTYIMIQKRSLDRELYPGKYDLIQTTHFDPDESYEEAIVDSLEYYRGLKKSKEDIIHVGSTHQQIDAGDYHDNALVQVFAIFTAKALFIMPDTEEIVKVRFEDFRQLIHGKQNTIKLYSLDDVYLKESSADEWWLRKDEFVDVVEPDIDSRIEEI
;
A
#
# COMPACT_ATOMS: atom_id res chain seq x y z
N MET A 1 5.10 1.56 -15.65
CA MET A 1 5.46 0.35 -16.42
C MET A 1 6.52 -0.35 -15.61
N TYR A 2 6.14 -1.43 -14.91
CA TYR A 2 7.11 -2.25 -14.19
C TYR A 2 8.12 -2.75 -15.22
N ARG A 3 9.37 -2.35 -15.07
CA ARG A 3 10.47 -2.88 -15.88
C ARG A 3 10.99 -4.11 -15.16
N GLY A 4 10.98 -5.28 -15.81
CA GLY A 4 11.59 -6.49 -15.26
C GLY A 4 13.08 -6.33 -14.95
N ASP A 5 13.66 -5.24 -15.42
CA ASP A 5 15.08 -4.86 -15.26
C ASP A 5 15.34 -3.97 -14.02
N ASP A 6 14.31 -3.66 -13.21
CA ASP A 6 14.49 -2.86 -11.99
C ASP A 6 15.47 -3.59 -11.06
N ILE A 7 16.52 -2.88 -10.63
CA ILE A 7 17.55 -3.42 -9.75
C ILE A 7 17.20 -3.06 -8.31
N LEU A 8 17.16 -4.06 -7.44
CA LEU A 8 16.84 -3.91 -6.03
C LEU A 8 18.04 -4.25 -5.16
N LYS A 9 18.17 -3.60 -4.00
CA LYS A 9 19.08 -4.05 -2.94
C LYS A 9 18.55 -5.33 -2.32
N ILE A 10 19.46 -6.25 -2.03
CA ILE A 10 19.16 -7.49 -1.31
C ILE A 10 19.91 -7.52 0.02
N TYR A 11 19.29 -8.18 1.00
CA TYR A 11 19.75 -8.16 2.39
C TYR A 11 19.90 -9.57 2.94
N ASP A 12 20.76 -9.73 3.96
CA ASP A 12 20.80 -10.91 4.80
C ASP A 12 19.77 -10.81 5.95
N GLN A 13 19.72 -11.83 6.81
CA GLN A 13 18.79 -11.87 7.94
C GLN A 13 19.08 -10.81 9.03
N ASP A 14 20.29 -10.28 9.06
CA ASP A 14 20.71 -9.19 9.95
C ASP A 14 20.49 -7.80 9.32
N LEU A 15 19.81 -7.74 8.15
CA LEU A 15 19.55 -6.54 7.36
C LEU A 15 20.81 -5.84 6.82
N ASN A 16 21.93 -6.56 6.72
CA ASN A 16 23.08 -6.05 6.00
C ASN A 16 22.84 -6.15 4.50
N ASN A 17 23.16 -5.08 3.77
CA ASN A 17 23.13 -5.11 2.30
C ASN A 17 24.21 -6.09 1.81
N ILE A 18 23.80 -7.14 1.09
CA ILE A 18 24.67 -8.19 0.56
C ILE A 18 24.83 -8.12 -0.97
N GLY A 19 24.17 -7.14 -1.62
CA GLY A 19 24.29 -6.96 -3.07
C GLY A 19 23.07 -6.35 -3.70
N ARG A 20 22.95 -6.61 -5.00
CA ARG A 20 21.86 -6.15 -5.85
C ARG A 20 21.40 -7.29 -6.75
N ALA A 21 20.12 -7.37 -7.04
CA ALA A 21 19.53 -8.34 -7.97
C ALA A 21 18.42 -7.69 -8.78
N THR A 22 18.08 -8.27 -9.91
CA THR A 22 16.91 -7.82 -10.66
C THR A 22 15.62 -8.13 -9.88
N ARG A 23 14.57 -7.38 -10.12
CA ARG A 23 13.25 -7.64 -9.53
C ARG A 23 12.77 -9.06 -9.81
N GLU A 24 13.03 -9.60 -11.01
CA GLU A 24 12.70 -10.98 -11.36
C GLU A 24 13.46 -11.99 -10.48
N GLU A 25 14.79 -11.83 -10.34
CA GLU A 25 15.59 -12.70 -9.47
C GLU A 25 15.13 -12.64 -8.02
N VAL A 26 14.83 -11.44 -7.51
CA VAL A 26 14.35 -11.22 -6.15
C VAL A 26 13.09 -12.04 -5.87
N HIS A 27 12.11 -11.98 -6.76
CA HIS A 27 10.83 -12.65 -6.54
C HIS A 27 10.82 -14.13 -6.99
N THR A 28 11.73 -14.58 -7.84
CA THR A 28 11.85 -16.01 -8.16
C THR A 28 12.67 -16.78 -7.13
N GLN A 29 13.60 -16.11 -6.44
CA GLN A 29 14.48 -16.73 -5.46
C GLN A 29 14.06 -16.41 -4.00
N GLY A 30 13.07 -15.56 -3.77
CA GLY A 30 12.64 -15.14 -2.43
C GLY A 30 13.72 -14.36 -1.68
N LEU A 31 14.51 -13.53 -2.38
CA LEU A 31 15.58 -12.76 -1.75
C LEU A 31 14.98 -11.64 -0.89
N LEU A 32 15.54 -11.47 0.31
CA LEU A 32 15.09 -10.40 1.19
C LEU A 32 15.41 -9.03 0.59
N HIS A 33 14.39 -8.23 0.41
CA HIS A 33 14.46 -6.89 -0.16
C HIS A 33 13.54 -5.93 0.61
N GLN A 34 13.50 -4.67 0.19
CA GLN A 34 12.65 -3.66 0.82
C GLN A 34 11.58 -3.16 -0.17
N VAL A 35 10.41 -2.86 0.39
CA VAL A 35 9.27 -2.28 -0.34
C VAL A 35 8.60 -1.21 0.53
N ALA A 36 8.09 -0.15 -0.07
CA ALA A 36 7.24 0.80 0.62
C ALA A 36 5.76 0.47 0.39
N HIS A 37 5.00 0.45 1.47
CA HIS A 37 3.54 0.43 1.47
C HIS A 37 3.01 1.79 1.90
N VAL A 38 2.13 2.37 1.10
CA VAL A 38 1.59 3.70 1.34
C VAL A 38 0.10 3.62 1.64
N TRP A 39 -0.25 3.95 2.87
CA TRP A 39 -1.62 4.14 3.32
C TRP A 39 -2.01 5.60 3.12
N MET A 40 -3.08 5.83 2.40
CA MET A 40 -3.52 7.19 2.11
C MET A 40 -4.85 7.49 2.77
N PHE A 41 -4.85 8.54 3.60
CA PHE A 41 -5.98 8.96 4.39
C PHE A 41 -6.56 10.27 3.90
N GLN A 42 -7.88 10.37 3.95
CA GLN A 42 -8.62 11.60 3.70
C GLN A 42 -9.38 11.99 4.97
N PRO A 43 -8.85 12.93 5.78
CA PRO A 43 -9.60 13.48 6.91
C PRO A 43 -10.80 14.27 6.42
N LYS A 44 -11.91 14.16 7.14
CA LYS A 44 -13.15 14.95 7.02
C LYS A 44 -13.56 15.41 8.39
N GLU A 45 -14.50 16.35 8.46
CA GLU A 45 -14.95 16.98 9.73
C GLU A 45 -15.38 15.95 10.79
N ASP A 46 -16.11 14.90 10.39
CA ASP A 46 -16.67 13.89 11.30
C ASP A 46 -16.10 12.48 11.07
N ASP A 47 -15.13 12.31 10.14
CA ASP A 47 -14.67 10.97 9.75
C ASP A 47 -13.30 10.99 9.04
N THR A 48 -12.63 9.87 9.00
CA THR A 48 -11.44 9.67 8.19
C THR A 48 -11.67 8.51 7.22
N TYR A 49 -11.31 8.72 5.95
CA TYR A 49 -11.41 7.70 4.91
C TYR A 49 -10.02 7.19 4.53
N ILE A 50 -9.96 5.89 4.19
CA ILE A 50 -8.79 5.28 3.54
C ILE A 50 -9.06 5.21 2.04
N MET A 51 -8.11 5.65 1.24
CA MET A 51 -8.15 5.48 -0.22
C MET A 51 -7.57 4.12 -0.59
N ILE A 52 -8.30 3.39 -1.40
CA ILE A 52 -8.04 1.99 -1.78
C ILE A 52 -8.11 1.88 -3.29
N GLN A 53 -7.23 1.07 -3.88
CA GLN A 53 -7.34 0.68 -5.28
C GLN A 53 -7.93 -0.72 -5.43
N LYS A 54 -8.60 -0.96 -6.54
CA LYS A 54 -8.85 -2.31 -7.03
C LYS A 54 -7.77 -2.67 -8.04
N ARG A 55 -7.07 -3.75 -7.76
CA ARG A 55 -5.96 -4.24 -8.60
C ARG A 55 -6.47 -4.66 -9.97
N SER A 56 -5.70 -4.38 -11.02
CA SER A 56 -5.99 -4.88 -12.36
C SER A 56 -6.07 -6.42 -12.38
N LEU A 57 -6.90 -6.95 -13.27
CA LEU A 57 -7.02 -8.39 -13.50
C LEU A 57 -5.74 -9.00 -14.10
N ASP A 58 -4.86 -8.20 -14.69
CA ASP A 58 -3.58 -8.61 -15.25
C ASP A 58 -2.47 -8.75 -14.19
N ARG A 59 -2.76 -8.44 -12.91
CA ARG A 59 -1.78 -8.59 -11.83
C ARG A 59 -1.54 -10.05 -11.50
N GLU A 60 -0.26 -10.42 -11.33
CA GLU A 60 0.18 -11.76 -10.96
C GLU A 60 -0.35 -12.18 -9.58
N LEU A 61 -0.26 -11.29 -8.59
CA LEU A 61 -0.76 -11.52 -7.26
C LEU A 61 -2.10 -10.82 -7.02
N TYR A 62 -3.07 -11.54 -6.45
CA TYR A 62 -4.35 -11.02 -6.02
C TYR A 62 -5.07 -10.15 -7.08
N PRO A 63 -5.23 -10.64 -8.34
CA PRO A 63 -5.91 -9.89 -9.37
C PRO A 63 -7.35 -9.55 -8.95
N GLY A 64 -7.77 -8.32 -9.22
CA GLY A 64 -9.12 -7.84 -8.93
C GLY A 64 -9.47 -7.65 -7.45
N LYS A 65 -8.53 -7.82 -6.52
CA LYS A 65 -8.73 -7.56 -5.09
C LYS A 65 -8.56 -6.07 -4.77
N TYR A 66 -9.25 -5.61 -3.73
CA TYR A 66 -8.98 -4.32 -3.13
C TYR A 66 -7.68 -4.37 -2.32
N ASP A 67 -6.83 -3.37 -2.47
CA ASP A 67 -5.50 -3.27 -1.89
C ASP A 67 -5.12 -1.81 -1.62
N LEU A 68 -3.98 -1.59 -0.96
CA LEU A 68 -3.40 -0.28 -0.72
C LEU A 68 -3.34 0.54 -2.01
N ILE A 69 -3.44 1.86 -1.85
CA ILE A 69 -3.40 2.79 -2.97
C ILE A 69 -2.08 2.75 -3.73
N GLN A 70 -0.99 2.51 -3.04
CA GLN A 70 0.34 2.46 -3.62
C GLN A 70 1.26 1.50 -2.87
N THR A 71 1.98 0.67 -3.63
CA THR A 71 3.17 -0.07 -3.19
C THR A 71 4.28 0.20 -4.18
N THR A 72 5.51 0.38 -3.72
CA THR A 72 6.64 0.67 -4.59
C THR A 72 7.94 0.02 -4.10
N HIS A 73 8.73 -0.47 -5.04
CA HIS A 73 10.15 -0.74 -4.83
C HIS A 73 10.92 0.55 -5.07
N PHE A 74 12.16 0.61 -4.63
CA PHE A 74 13.03 1.77 -4.82
C PHE A 74 14.33 1.36 -5.46
N ASP A 75 14.89 2.30 -6.22
CA ASP A 75 16.23 2.14 -6.78
C ASP A 75 17.29 2.09 -5.65
N PRO A 76 18.39 1.37 -5.85
CA PRO A 76 19.40 1.18 -4.82
C PRO A 76 19.96 2.46 -4.19
N ASP A 77 19.93 3.57 -4.89
CA ASP A 77 20.52 4.84 -4.48
C ASP A 77 19.47 5.93 -4.16
N GLU A 78 18.19 5.54 -4.12
CA GLU A 78 17.04 6.40 -3.84
C GLU A 78 16.61 6.30 -2.37
N SER A 79 16.09 7.39 -1.79
CA SER A 79 15.43 7.33 -0.48
C SER A 79 13.98 6.88 -0.62
N TYR A 80 13.39 6.37 0.47
CA TYR A 80 11.98 5.95 0.48
C TYR A 80 11.05 7.08 0.06
N GLU A 81 11.29 8.28 0.60
CA GLU A 81 10.46 9.45 0.35
C GLU A 81 10.54 9.89 -1.11
N GLU A 82 11.73 9.82 -1.74
CA GLU A 82 11.90 10.11 -3.18
C GLU A 82 11.09 9.13 -4.01
N ALA A 83 11.28 7.84 -3.82
CA ALA A 83 10.56 6.80 -4.54
C ALA A 83 9.03 6.93 -4.39
N ILE A 84 8.56 7.24 -3.18
CA ILE A 84 7.13 7.42 -2.91
C ILE A 84 6.60 8.65 -3.63
N VAL A 85 7.28 9.80 -3.51
CA VAL A 85 6.85 11.06 -4.17
C VAL A 85 6.77 10.87 -5.68
N ASP A 86 7.81 10.32 -6.30
CA ASP A 86 7.88 10.09 -7.74
C ASP A 86 6.80 9.11 -8.20
N SER A 87 6.60 8.02 -7.47
CA SER A 87 5.57 7.04 -7.79
C SER A 87 4.15 7.60 -7.65
N LEU A 88 3.88 8.43 -6.64
CA LEU A 88 2.58 9.09 -6.46
C LEU A 88 2.30 10.11 -7.56
N GLU A 89 3.28 10.91 -7.96
CA GLU A 89 3.11 11.82 -9.08
C GLU A 89 2.85 11.05 -10.38
N TYR A 90 3.63 10.02 -10.64
CA TYR A 90 3.53 9.23 -11.87
C TYR A 90 2.22 8.40 -11.95
N TYR A 91 1.90 7.64 -10.89
CA TYR A 91 0.77 6.70 -10.93
C TYR A 91 -0.56 7.31 -10.46
N ARG A 92 -0.54 8.39 -9.70
CA ARG A 92 -1.75 8.96 -9.05
C ARG A 92 -1.96 10.44 -9.34
N GLY A 93 -1.04 11.09 -10.07
CA GLY A 93 -1.11 12.53 -10.34
C GLY A 93 -1.03 13.40 -9.09
N LEU A 94 -0.55 12.82 -8.00
CA LEU A 94 -0.51 13.47 -6.70
C LEU A 94 0.89 13.99 -6.42
N LYS A 95 1.05 15.33 -6.50
CA LYS A 95 2.29 15.98 -6.10
C LYS A 95 2.33 16.15 -4.60
N LYS A 96 3.35 15.57 -3.99
CA LYS A 96 3.66 15.65 -2.57
C LYS A 96 5.11 16.07 -2.39
N SER A 97 5.44 16.58 -1.21
CA SER A 97 6.82 16.79 -0.76
C SER A 97 7.25 15.66 0.16
N LYS A 98 8.55 15.53 0.43
CA LYS A 98 9.06 14.49 1.35
C LYS A 98 8.50 14.64 2.76
N GLU A 99 8.23 15.88 3.18
CA GLU A 99 7.66 16.21 4.49
C GLU A 99 6.21 15.75 4.66
N ASP A 100 5.51 15.49 3.55
CA ASP A 100 4.15 14.92 3.56
C ASP A 100 4.16 13.40 3.78
N ILE A 101 5.33 12.75 3.68
CA ILE A 101 5.48 11.30 3.78
C ILE A 101 5.81 10.93 5.23
N ILE A 102 4.90 10.31 5.92
CA ILE A 102 5.03 9.96 7.33
C ILE A 102 5.41 8.49 7.45
N HIS A 103 6.61 8.20 7.96
CA HIS A 103 6.99 6.83 8.29
C HIS A 103 6.25 6.37 9.54
N VAL A 104 5.48 5.29 9.44
CA VAL A 104 4.62 4.75 10.51
C VAL A 104 5.30 3.58 11.23
N GLY A 105 6.06 2.79 10.49
CA GLY A 105 6.77 1.64 11.04
C GLY A 105 7.21 0.66 9.96
N SER A 106 7.52 -0.55 10.36
CA SER A 106 7.90 -1.62 9.42
C SER A 106 7.33 -2.97 9.84
N THR A 107 7.14 -3.84 8.85
CA THR A 107 6.73 -5.22 9.04
C THR A 107 7.43 -6.14 8.05
N HIS A 108 7.36 -7.43 8.24
CA HIS A 108 7.92 -8.43 7.33
C HIS A 108 6.79 -9.15 6.61
N GLN A 109 6.82 -9.12 5.28
CA GLN A 109 5.87 -9.81 4.42
C GLN A 109 6.55 -11.01 3.76
N GLN A 110 5.89 -12.17 3.79
CA GLN A 110 6.25 -13.35 3.02
C GLN A 110 5.05 -13.85 2.25
N ILE A 111 5.19 -14.04 0.93
CA ILE A 111 4.15 -14.56 0.06
C ILE A 111 4.79 -15.62 -0.86
N ASP A 112 4.18 -16.80 -0.87
CA ASP A 112 4.53 -17.88 -1.80
C ASP A 112 3.33 -18.16 -2.71
N ALA A 113 3.48 -17.91 -4.00
CA ALA A 113 2.44 -18.12 -4.99
C ALA A 113 3.02 -18.68 -6.30
N GLY A 114 3.09 -20.02 -6.38
CA GLY A 114 3.72 -20.70 -7.52
C GLY A 114 5.20 -20.39 -7.62
N ASP A 115 5.64 -19.80 -8.73
CA ASP A 115 7.03 -19.39 -8.96
C ASP A 115 7.36 -17.99 -8.41
N TYR A 116 6.39 -17.35 -7.75
CA TYR A 116 6.56 -16.04 -7.13
C TYR A 116 6.73 -16.17 -5.61
N HIS A 117 7.88 -15.70 -5.13
CA HIS A 117 8.27 -15.73 -3.72
C HIS A 117 8.61 -14.32 -3.28
N ASP A 118 7.72 -13.69 -2.52
CA ASP A 118 7.98 -12.37 -1.94
C ASP A 118 8.51 -12.52 -0.52
N ASN A 119 9.65 -11.89 -0.26
CA ASN A 119 10.30 -11.85 1.05
C ASN A 119 10.73 -10.41 1.30
N ALA A 120 9.82 -9.61 1.82
CA ALA A 120 9.99 -8.17 1.90
C ALA A 120 10.01 -7.62 3.32
N LEU A 121 11.02 -6.82 3.64
CA LEU A 121 10.94 -5.87 4.74
C LEU A 121 10.13 -4.65 4.25
N VAL A 122 8.90 -4.58 4.71
CA VAL A 122 7.96 -3.53 4.34
C VAL A 122 8.20 -2.30 5.20
N GLN A 123 8.47 -1.16 4.57
CA GLN A 123 8.45 0.15 5.20
C GLN A 123 7.06 0.76 4.99
N VAL A 124 6.36 1.03 6.08
CA VAL A 124 4.97 1.48 6.07
C VAL A 124 4.91 3.00 6.22
N PHE A 125 4.20 3.64 5.30
CA PHE A 125 4.05 5.10 5.28
C PHE A 125 2.59 5.50 5.25
N ALA A 126 2.29 6.63 5.89
CA ALA A 126 0.99 7.30 5.83
C ALA A 126 1.09 8.64 5.10
N ILE A 127 0.04 8.96 4.36
CA ILE A 127 -0.12 10.25 3.68
C ILE A 127 -1.54 10.76 3.91
N PHE A 128 -1.66 12.02 4.31
CA PHE A 128 -2.95 12.68 4.44
C PHE A 128 -3.18 13.61 3.25
N THR A 129 -4.32 13.47 2.58
CA THR A 129 -4.66 14.29 1.42
C THR A 129 -6.16 14.40 1.20
N ALA A 130 -6.62 15.59 0.79
CA ALA A 130 -7.98 15.81 0.29
C ALA A 130 -8.06 15.84 -1.23
N LYS A 131 -6.91 15.70 -1.93
CA LYS A 131 -6.84 15.81 -3.39
C LYS A 131 -7.36 14.55 -4.08
N ALA A 132 -8.03 14.74 -5.20
CA ALA A 132 -8.43 13.67 -6.10
C ALA A 132 -7.20 13.00 -6.74
N LEU A 133 -7.35 11.72 -7.02
CA LEU A 133 -6.35 10.87 -7.68
C LEU A 133 -6.83 10.49 -9.07
N PHE A 134 -5.92 10.10 -9.94
CA PHE A 134 -6.31 9.51 -11.22
C PHE A 134 -6.03 8.00 -11.27
N ILE A 135 -6.71 7.31 -12.20
CA ILE A 135 -6.59 5.87 -12.40
C ILE A 135 -5.56 5.61 -13.50
N MET A 136 -4.62 4.71 -13.22
CA MET A 136 -3.65 4.20 -14.18
C MET A 136 -4.02 2.80 -14.67
N PRO A 137 -3.42 2.33 -15.79
CA PRO A 137 -3.76 1.02 -16.38
C PRO A 137 -3.56 -0.20 -15.46
N ASP A 138 -2.77 -0.07 -14.40
CA ASP A 138 -2.55 -1.12 -13.41
C ASP A 138 -3.62 -1.18 -12.29
N THR A 139 -4.66 -0.35 -12.41
CA THR A 139 -5.72 -0.17 -11.42
C THR A 139 -7.08 -0.18 -12.11
N GLU A 140 -8.01 -1.02 -11.65
CA GLU A 140 -9.39 -1.07 -12.19
C GLU A 140 -10.23 0.11 -11.71
N GLU A 141 -10.16 0.43 -10.43
CA GLU A 141 -10.88 1.54 -9.80
C GLU A 141 -10.14 2.06 -8.56
N ILE A 142 -10.42 3.29 -8.16
CA ILE A 142 -10.06 3.84 -6.87
C ILE A 142 -11.33 4.17 -6.11
N VAL A 143 -11.41 3.68 -4.88
CA VAL A 143 -12.52 3.89 -3.97
C VAL A 143 -12.01 4.39 -2.62
N LYS A 144 -12.91 4.80 -1.75
CA LYS A 144 -12.59 5.05 -0.36
C LYS A 144 -13.56 4.34 0.57
N VAL A 145 -13.07 4.02 1.75
CA VAL A 145 -13.81 3.39 2.83
C VAL A 145 -13.61 4.20 4.10
N ARG A 146 -14.57 4.17 5.00
CA ARG A 146 -14.39 4.79 6.32
C ARG A 146 -13.34 4.02 7.12
N PHE A 147 -12.47 4.72 7.81
CA PHE A 147 -11.41 4.13 8.62
C PHE A 147 -11.98 3.19 9.69
N GLU A 148 -13.03 3.62 10.39
CA GLU A 148 -13.68 2.79 11.41
C GLU A 148 -14.37 1.55 10.81
N ASP A 149 -15.02 1.65 9.66
CA ASP A 149 -15.61 0.49 8.98
C ASP A 149 -14.52 -0.50 8.55
N PHE A 150 -13.37 0.00 8.07
CA PHE A 150 -12.22 -0.85 7.70
C PHE A 150 -11.64 -1.55 8.93
N ARG A 151 -11.51 -0.84 10.06
CA ARG A 151 -11.11 -1.40 11.35
C ARG A 151 -12.04 -2.55 11.77
N GLN A 152 -13.36 -2.36 11.70
CA GLN A 152 -14.33 -3.40 12.04
C GLN A 152 -14.21 -4.63 11.12
N LEU A 153 -13.96 -4.41 9.82
CA LEU A 153 -13.74 -5.49 8.86
C LEU A 153 -12.48 -6.29 9.18
N ILE A 154 -11.35 -5.61 9.42
CA ILE A 154 -10.05 -6.23 9.76
C ILE A 154 -10.15 -7.06 11.04
N HIS A 155 -10.83 -6.56 12.06
CA HIS A 155 -11.03 -7.26 13.33
C HIS A 155 -12.11 -8.35 13.27
N GLY A 156 -12.75 -8.56 12.10
CA GLY A 156 -13.78 -9.58 11.91
C GLY A 156 -15.09 -9.28 12.64
N LYS A 157 -15.34 -8.01 13.01
CA LYS A 157 -16.58 -7.57 13.65
C LYS A 157 -17.71 -7.30 12.63
N GLN A 158 -17.35 -7.19 11.36
CA GLN A 158 -18.28 -7.17 10.23
C GLN A 158 -17.67 -7.93 9.04
N ASN A 159 -18.52 -8.38 8.10
CA ASN A 159 -18.12 -9.17 6.93
C ASN A 159 -18.19 -8.37 5.63
N THR A 160 -18.78 -7.19 5.66
CA THR A 160 -18.92 -6.31 4.49
C THR A 160 -18.55 -4.89 4.86
N ILE A 161 -18.14 -4.11 3.86
CA ILE A 161 -17.76 -2.71 4.01
C ILE A 161 -18.35 -1.88 2.87
N LYS A 162 -18.78 -0.66 3.18
CA LYS A 162 -19.32 0.27 2.20
C LYS A 162 -18.19 0.95 1.43
N LEU A 163 -18.30 0.94 0.11
CA LEU A 163 -17.40 1.64 -0.78
C LEU A 163 -18.02 2.97 -1.25
N TYR A 164 -17.18 3.98 -1.31
CA TYR A 164 -17.55 5.32 -1.78
C TYR A 164 -16.64 5.76 -2.92
N SER A 165 -17.16 6.54 -3.85
CA SER A 165 -16.34 7.23 -4.85
C SER A 165 -15.46 8.29 -4.17
N LEU A 166 -14.49 8.84 -4.91
CA LEU A 166 -13.68 9.95 -4.42
C LEU A 166 -14.52 11.21 -4.12
N ASP A 167 -15.70 11.35 -4.74
CA ASP A 167 -16.67 12.44 -4.53
C ASP A 167 -17.72 12.13 -3.45
N ASP A 168 -17.46 11.17 -2.56
CA ASP A 168 -18.35 10.80 -1.44
C ASP A 168 -19.66 10.11 -1.80
N VAL A 169 -19.81 9.65 -3.05
CA VAL A 169 -21.02 8.92 -3.46
C VAL A 169 -20.91 7.47 -3.05
N TYR A 170 -21.90 6.95 -2.33
CA TYR A 170 -22.01 5.52 -2.07
C TYR A 170 -22.07 4.72 -3.37
N LEU A 171 -21.26 3.69 -3.49
CA LEU A 171 -21.18 2.83 -4.68
C LEU A 171 -21.85 1.47 -4.42
N LYS A 172 -21.35 0.73 -3.47
CA LYS A 172 -21.80 -0.64 -3.13
C LYS A 172 -21.22 -1.09 -1.79
N GLU A 173 -21.65 -2.27 -1.34
CA GLU A 173 -20.93 -3.04 -0.33
C GLU A 173 -19.96 -4.04 -0.99
N SER A 174 -18.87 -4.31 -0.30
CA SER A 174 -17.86 -5.31 -0.66
C SER A 174 -17.64 -6.25 0.51
N SER A 175 -17.50 -7.54 0.22
CA SER A 175 -17.25 -8.56 1.24
C SER A 175 -15.74 -8.73 1.50
N ALA A 176 -15.37 -9.22 2.68
CA ALA A 176 -13.97 -9.35 3.09
C ALA A 176 -13.12 -10.20 2.14
N ASP A 177 -13.72 -11.17 1.45
CA ASP A 177 -13.04 -12.02 0.48
C ASP A 177 -12.65 -11.30 -0.82
N GLU A 178 -13.20 -10.09 -1.08
CA GLU A 178 -12.79 -9.25 -2.22
C GLU A 178 -11.51 -8.44 -1.93
N TRP A 179 -10.91 -8.57 -0.72
CA TRP A 179 -9.80 -7.76 -0.26
C TRP A 179 -8.51 -8.55 -0.06
N TRP A 180 -7.38 -7.91 -0.31
CA TRP A 180 -6.10 -8.26 0.28
C TRP A 180 -5.90 -7.38 1.52
N LEU A 181 -6.38 -7.85 2.66
CA LEU A 181 -6.58 -7.02 3.86
C LEU A 181 -5.30 -6.55 4.55
N ARG A 182 -4.15 -7.19 4.33
CA ARG A 182 -2.89 -6.87 5.02
C ARG A 182 -3.09 -6.71 6.53
N LYS A 183 -3.76 -7.69 7.12
CA LYS A 183 -4.28 -7.61 8.48
C LYS A 183 -3.21 -7.28 9.52
N ASP A 184 -2.09 -8.01 9.49
CA ASP A 184 -1.04 -7.87 10.49
C ASP A 184 -0.37 -6.49 10.37
N GLU A 185 -0.12 -6.01 9.15
CA GLU A 185 0.40 -4.66 8.91
C GLU A 185 -0.55 -3.58 9.45
N PHE A 186 -1.85 -3.72 9.20
CA PHE A 186 -2.81 -2.75 9.69
C PHE A 186 -2.88 -2.73 11.22
N VAL A 187 -3.08 -3.90 11.84
CA VAL A 187 -3.30 -4.02 13.29
C VAL A 187 -2.06 -3.66 14.10
N ASP A 188 -0.88 -4.10 13.65
CA ASP A 188 0.35 -3.98 14.43
C ASP A 188 1.10 -2.67 14.16
N VAL A 189 0.89 -2.04 12.98
CA VAL A 189 1.67 -0.88 12.56
C VAL A 189 0.79 0.35 12.31
N VAL A 190 -0.24 0.22 11.47
CA VAL A 190 -1.01 1.37 10.98
C VAL A 190 -2.00 1.89 12.02
N GLU A 191 -2.83 1.01 12.56
CA GLU A 191 -3.92 1.38 13.48
C GLU A 191 -3.42 2.13 14.72
N PRO A 192 -2.36 1.68 15.44
CA PRO A 192 -1.87 2.38 16.62
C PRO A 192 -1.31 3.79 16.36
N ASP A 193 -0.66 3.98 15.20
CA ASP A 193 -0.10 5.30 14.84
C ASP A 193 -1.18 6.26 14.37
N ILE A 194 -2.11 5.77 13.53
CA ILE A 194 -3.16 6.62 12.93
C ILE A 194 -4.17 7.09 13.96
N ASP A 195 -4.53 6.26 14.95
CA ASP A 195 -5.44 6.67 16.04
C ASP A 195 -4.91 7.91 16.75
N SER A 196 -3.61 7.93 17.09
CA SER A 196 -3.00 9.09 17.76
C SER A 196 -3.02 10.35 16.89
N ARG A 197 -2.93 10.22 15.58
CA ARG A 197 -2.89 11.36 14.63
C ARG A 197 -4.29 11.91 14.31
N ILE A 198 -5.29 11.04 14.24
CA ILE A 198 -6.68 11.46 13.98
C ILE A 198 -7.22 12.31 15.16
N GLU A 199 -6.79 12.00 16.39
CA GLU A 199 -7.16 12.79 17.57
C GLU A 199 -6.54 14.21 17.59
N GLU A 200 -5.49 14.45 16.80
CA GLU A 200 -4.78 15.74 16.71
C GLU A 200 -5.27 16.65 15.56
N ILE A 201 -6.12 16.14 14.66
CA ILE A 201 -6.64 16.84 13.47
C ILE A 201 -8.06 17.37 13.73
#